data_d11e690190ec847fb015e59a0e03bb51
#
_entry.id   d11e690190ec847fb015e59a0e03bb51
#
_cell.length_a   1.000
_cell.length_b   1.000
_cell.length_c   1.000
_cell.angle_alpha   90.00
_cell.angle_beta   90.00
_cell.angle_gamma   90.00
#
_symmetry.space_group_name_H-M   'P 1'
#
loop_
_entity.id
_entity.type
_entity.pdbx_description
1 polymer ?
#
loop_
_entity_poly.entity_id
_entity_poly.type
_entity_poly.pdbx_seq_one_letter_code
_entity_poly.pdbx_strand_id
1 'polypeptide(L)'
;MSRIYLCLSFFLISTVSIAQKATIFGTVTDYDTRESIELATIFTSNSNVTESDLKGLYRIEVPSEEEVIISISRVGYQDATLKIQPMPSGVKRNINFKMVSTTNNLEIVITESKIEDVGMVREEVVELKQLPTTTGNFESVLPHIALGASSGQGGELSSQYNVRGGNYDENLVYVNDFEIFRPQLIRSGQQEGLTFPNIDLIRDLSFSSGGFEAKYGDKMSSVLDIRYKRPEETKSSVGLSFLGGSAHLEGSKRIGANAFNKLRYLVGARYKTNRYLLGTLDTEGEYTPNFTDIQAYVTYDITKDLQIGLIGNYNYSQYDFRPVSRSTALGLIDFALRLTTVYEGQEQDQFVNGMGGLSLTYVPEKDKNPVYWKLLASRYSSNEIEKFDILGFYRLAQVNTDFGSDNVGEEVAVLGVGTQHNFARNYLFNTISNVHLKSGIEFQNDDNDNNHFVQWGVKYQNETIDDELNEWERIDSAGYSLPYDPNQLILNSVLKSTNLIENNKLEVYAQDSYTYTKPESMELRVTGGIRGSYRGLSKEFLVSPRAEILFKPLGQKREIAFKLGGGLYYQPPFYREMRRLDGTVNTD
;
A
#
# COMPACT_ATOMS: atom_id res chain seq x y z
N MET A 1 -71.89 -25.25 50.47
CA MET A 1 -70.68 -25.68 49.70
C MET A 1 -70.33 -24.74 48.53
N SER A 2 -70.88 -23.51 48.47
CA SER A 2 -70.64 -22.61 47.31
C SER A 2 -69.68 -21.43 47.59
N ARG A 3 -69.09 -21.31 48.79
CA ARG A 3 -68.16 -20.25 49.13
C ARG A 3 -66.69 -20.64 49.21
N ILE A 4 -66.39 -21.94 49.08
CA ILE A 4 -64.99 -22.44 49.12
C ILE A 4 -64.35 -22.46 47.70
N TYR A 5 -65.16 -22.54 46.65
CA TYR A 5 -64.66 -22.53 45.28
C TYR A 5 -64.25 -21.11 44.78
N LEU A 6 -64.71 -20.05 45.41
CA LEU A 6 -64.35 -18.69 44.99
C LEU A 6 -63.00 -18.23 45.56
N CYS A 7 -62.51 -18.83 46.65
CA CYS A 7 -61.18 -18.51 47.20
C CYS A 7 -60.07 -19.34 46.54
N LEU A 8 -60.38 -20.50 45.94
CA LEU A 8 -59.34 -21.31 45.24
C LEU A 8 -59.07 -20.81 43.83
N SER A 9 -60.02 -20.11 43.19
CA SER A 9 -59.79 -19.51 41.86
C SER A 9 -59.02 -18.17 41.92
N PHE A 10 -58.89 -17.55 43.10
CA PHE A 10 -58.14 -16.30 43.26
C PHE A 10 -56.65 -16.55 43.63
N PHE A 11 -56.27 -17.78 43.95
CA PHE A 11 -54.86 -18.12 44.31
C PHE A 11 -54.07 -18.73 43.16
N LEU A 12 -54.63 -18.87 41.95
CA LEU A 12 -53.98 -19.44 40.77
C LEU A 12 -53.64 -18.42 39.68
N ILE A 13 -53.82 -17.12 39.98
CA ILE A 13 -53.19 -16.04 39.19
C ILE A 13 -51.87 -15.63 39.91
N SER A 14 -50.99 -16.62 40.13
CA SER A 14 -49.57 -16.30 40.33
C SER A 14 -49.10 -15.75 39.02
N THR A 15 -48.84 -14.46 39.00
CA THR A 15 -48.18 -13.74 37.92
C THR A 15 -46.95 -14.50 37.53
N VAL A 16 -46.98 -15.19 36.35
CA VAL A 16 -45.78 -15.60 35.66
C VAL A 16 -45.11 -14.30 35.25
N SER A 17 -44.25 -13.78 36.13
CA SER A 17 -43.36 -12.70 35.80
C SER A 17 -42.39 -13.23 34.77
N ILE A 18 -42.73 -13.13 33.49
CA ILE A 18 -41.80 -13.37 32.40
C ILE A 18 -40.77 -12.29 32.57
N ALA A 19 -39.59 -12.65 33.12
CA ALA A 19 -38.46 -11.76 33.19
C ALA A 19 -38.17 -11.29 31.75
N GLN A 20 -38.54 -10.03 31.49
CA GLN A 20 -38.28 -9.44 30.18
C GLN A 20 -36.78 -9.29 30.02
N LYS A 21 -36.21 -9.82 28.94
CA LYS A 21 -34.78 -9.84 28.70
C LYS A 21 -34.42 -9.09 27.42
N ALA A 22 -33.30 -8.41 27.44
CA ALA A 22 -32.61 -7.88 26.27
C ALA A 22 -31.35 -8.70 26.02
N THR A 23 -30.81 -8.66 24.83
CA THR A 23 -29.60 -9.43 24.47
C THR A 23 -28.49 -8.48 24.04
N ILE A 24 -27.29 -8.68 24.59
CA ILE A 24 -26.08 -8.01 24.14
C ILE A 24 -25.18 -9.04 23.49
N PHE A 25 -24.59 -8.69 22.36
CA PHE A 25 -23.69 -9.55 21.62
C PHE A 25 -22.61 -8.69 20.98
N GLY A 26 -21.48 -9.28 20.60
CA GLY A 26 -20.39 -8.58 19.96
C GLY A 26 -19.12 -9.41 19.91
N THR A 27 -18.01 -8.75 19.67
CA THR A 27 -16.68 -9.34 19.63
C THR A 27 -15.81 -8.82 20.75
N VAL A 28 -14.91 -9.69 21.24
CA VAL A 28 -13.81 -9.31 22.15
C VAL A 28 -12.51 -9.46 21.35
N THR A 29 -11.78 -8.37 21.21
CA THR A 29 -10.52 -8.33 20.47
C THR A 29 -9.43 -7.73 21.32
N ASP A 30 -8.19 -8.12 21.06
CA ASP A 30 -7.03 -7.44 21.59
C ASP A 30 -6.95 -6.04 21.01
N TYR A 31 -6.63 -5.07 21.86
CA TYR A 31 -6.61 -3.67 21.48
C TYR A 31 -5.49 -3.37 20.47
N ASP A 32 -4.33 -4.01 20.64
CA ASP A 32 -3.12 -3.74 19.86
C ASP A 32 -3.00 -4.64 18.64
N THR A 33 -3.18 -5.95 18.82
CA THR A 33 -3.05 -6.94 17.74
C THR A 33 -4.32 -7.10 16.93
N ARG A 34 -5.49 -6.69 17.51
CA ARG A 34 -6.83 -6.90 16.97
C ARG A 34 -7.22 -8.37 16.76
N GLU A 35 -6.42 -9.26 17.26
CA GLU A 35 -6.74 -10.67 17.27
C GLU A 35 -7.96 -10.93 18.17
N SER A 36 -8.76 -11.89 17.78
CA SER A 36 -9.91 -12.33 18.58
C SER A 36 -9.43 -12.93 19.91
N ILE A 37 -10.01 -12.47 21.01
CA ILE A 37 -9.71 -13.02 22.33
C ILE A 37 -10.74 -14.10 22.65
N GLU A 38 -10.30 -15.35 22.70
CA GLU A 38 -11.09 -16.49 23.14
C GLU A 38 -11.10 -16.60 24.66
N LEU A 39 -12.17 -17.23 25.21
CA LEU A 39 -12.34 -17.50 26.64
C LEU A 39 -12.24 -16.23 27.52
N ALA A 40 -12.56 -15.05 26.97
CA ALA A 40 -12.77 -13.88 27.80
C ALA A 40 -14.10 -14.05 28.53
N THR A 41 -14.09 -13.92 29.83
CA THR A 41 -15.27 -14.04 30.69
C THR A 41 -16.02 -12.72 30.72
N ILE A 42 -17.25 -12.70 30.25
CA ILE A 42 -18.14 -11.53 30.24
C ILE A 42 -19.21 -11.75 31.32
N PHE A 43 -19.29 -10.86 32.26
CA PHE A 43 -20.26 -10.94 33.35
C PHE A 43 -20.99 -9.62 33.55
N THR A 44 -22.21 -9.70 34.03
CA THR A 44 -23.07 -8.54 34.30
C THR A 44 -23.27 -8.30 35.79
N SER A 45 -23.60 -7.08 36.18
CA SER A 45 -23.98 -6.74 37.56
C SER A 45 -25.07 -7.65 38.14
N ASN A 46 -25.87 -8.29 37.28
CA ASN A 46 -27.00 -9.16 37.65
C ASN A 46 -26.61 -10.67 37.62
N SER A 47 -25.31 -10.98 37.72
CA SER A 47 -24.74 -12.34 37.82
C SER A 47 -24.92 -13.25 36.59
N ASN A 48 -25.28 -12.71 35.43
CA ASN A 48 -25.19 -13.47 34.19
C ASN A 48 -23.75 -13.49 33.70
N VAL A 49 -23.31 -14.68 33.23
CA VAL A 49 -21.92 -14.91 32.77
C VAL A 49 -21.96 -15.61 31.42
N THR A 50 -21.07 -15.25 30.53
CA THR A 50 -20.79 -15.91 29.26
C THR A 50 -19.30 -15.85 28.96
N GLU A 51 -18.83 -16.60 27.97
CA GLU A 51 -17.46 -16.56 27.49
C GLU A 51 -17.44 -16.29 25.99
N SER A 52 -16.35 -15.67 25.51
CA SER A 52 -16.11 -15.49 24.09
C SER A 52 -15.61 -16.78 23.46
N ASP A 53 -16.05 -17.07 22.24
CA ASP A 53 -15.64 -18.25 21.46
C ASP A 53 -14.26 -18.04 20.78
N LEU A 54 -13.82 -19.02 19.98
CA LEU A 54 -12.55 -18.99 19.21
C LEU A 54 -12.43 -17.78 18.25
N LYS A 55 -13.56 -17.17 17.87
CA LYS A 55 -13.62 -15.97 17.05
C LYS A 55 -13.82 -14.69 17.87
N GLY A 56 -13.72 -14.78 19.19
CA GLY A 56 -13.97 -13.68 20.08
C GLY A 56 -15.46 -13.29 20.21
N LEU A 57 -16.39 -14.02 19.59
CA LEU A 57 -17.81 -13.71 19.63
C LEU A 57 -18.41 -14.07 20.99
N TYR A 58 -19.24 -13.17 21.53
CA TYR A 58 -19.98 -13.42 22.77
C TYR A 58 -21.45 -13.03 22.64
N ARG A 59 -22.28 -13.59 23.50
CA ARG A 59 -23.69 -13.25 23.63
C ARG A 59 -24.12 -13.42 25.08
N ILE A 60 -24.75 -12.38 25.65
CA ILE A 60 -25.22 -12.37 27.03
C ILE A 60 -26.63 -11.81 27.10
N GLU A 61 -27.50 -12.42 27.90
CA GLU A 61 -28.83 -11.92 28.19
C GLU A 61 -28.78 -10.99 29.41
N VAL A 62 -29.46 -9.86 29.35
CA VAL A 62 -29.55 -8.87 30.42
C VAL A 62 -31.00 -8.52 30.71
N PRO A 63 -31.37 -8.12 31.94
CA PRO A 63 -32.69 -7.60 32.23
C PRO A 63 -33.01 -6.41 31.35
N SER A 64 -34.28 -6.30 30.93
CA SER A 64 -34.78 -5.11 30.24
C SER A 64 -35.15 -4.02 31.24
N GLU A 65 -35.11 -2.76 30.78
CA GLU A 65 -35.51 -1.56 31.53
C GLU A 65 -34.72 -1.27 32.82
N GLU A 66 -33.58 -1.97 32.99
CA GLU A 66 -32.63 -1.76 34.08
C GLU A 66 -31.27 -1.35 33.54
N GLU A 67 -30.57 -0.54 34.29
CA GLU A 67 -29.17 -0.21 34.03
C GLU A 67 -28.30 -1.41 34.38
N VAL A 68 -27.42 -1.86 33.43
CA VAL A 68 -26.57 -3.01 33.61
C VAL A 68 -25.10 -2.63 33.39
N ILE A 69 -24.26 -3.05 34.31
CA ILE A 69 -22.81 -2.96 34.15
C ILE A 69 -22.31 -4.28 33.58
N ILE A 70 -21.68 -4.25 32.41
CA ILE A 70 -20.97 -5.38 31.85
C ILE A 70 -19.49 -5.25 32.16
N SER A 71 -18.90 -6.30 32.68
CA SER A 71 -17.47 -6.42 32.92
C SER A 71 -16.91 -7.58 32.14
N ILE A 72 -15.71 -7.40 31.60
CA ILE A 72 -14.99 -8.42 30.86
C ILE A 72 -13.63 -8.61 31.49
N SER A 73 -13.28 -9.86 31.74
CA SER A 73 -12.01 -10.26 32.32
C SER A 73 -11.38 -11.40 31.51
N ARG A 74 -10.07 -11.34 31.34
CA ARG A 74 -9.25 -12.41 30.74
C ARG A 74 -7.87 -12.39 31.35
N VAL A 75 -7.33 -13.57 31.63
CA VAL A 75 -5.95 -13.70 32.11
C VAL A 75 -4.98 -13.11 31.10
N GLY A 76 -4.13 -12.17 31.52
CA GLY A 76 -3.21 -11.45 30.67
C GLY A 76 -3.74 -10.15 30.09
N TYR A 77 -4.98 -9.75 30.43
CA TYR A 77 -5.62 -8.50 29.99
C TYR A 77 -6.13 -7.68 31.15
N GLN A 78 -6.25 -6.37 30.95
CA GLN A 78 -6.93 -5.48 31.90
C GLN A 78 -8.43 -5.70 31.80
N ASP A 79 -9.10 -5.71 32.96
CA ASP A 79 -10.56 -5.80 33.02
C ASP A 79 -11.18 -4.54 32.42
N ALA A 80 -12.14 -4.72 31.52
CA ALA A 80 -12.91 -3.65 30.92
C ALA A 80 -14.33 -3.65 31.48
N THR A 81 -14.86 -2.47 31.81
CA THR A 81 -16.21 -2.29 32.35
C THR A 81 -16.96 -1.26 31.54
N LEU A 82 -18.22 -1.56 31.19
CA LEU A 82 -19.10 -0.65 30.46
C LEU A 82 -20.46 -0.59 31.14
N LYS A 83 -20.95 0.62 31.39
CA LYS A 83 -22.28 0.89 31.91
C LYS A 83 -23.26 1.04 30.75
N ILE A 84 -24.32 0.23 30.75
CA ILE A 84 -25.31 0.17 29.70
C ILE A 84 -26.62 0.74 30.20
N GLN A 85 -27.15 1.72 29.48
CA GLN A 85 -28.45 2.33 29.72
C GLN A 85 -29.58 1.28 29.61
N PRO A 86 -30.70 1.46 30.32
CA PRO A 86 -31.85 0.58 30.23
C PRO A 86 -32.28 0.30 28.79
N MET A 87 -32.47 -0.97 28.45
CA MET A 87 -32.89 -1.42 27.12
C MET A 87 -34.32 -1.99 27.17
N PRO A 88 -35.17 -1.72 26.16
CA PRO A 88 -36.47 -2.36 26.03
C PRO A 88 -36.37 -3.90 25.89
N SER A 89 -37.45 -4.59 26.29
CA SER A 89 -37.51 -6.05 26.17
C SER A 89 -37.42 -6.52 24.71
N GLY A 90 -36.61 -7.58 24.46
CA GLY A 90 -36.40 -8.16 23.14
C GLY A 90 -35.39 -7.44 22.26
N VAL A 91 -34.87 -6.31 22.69
CA VAL A 91 -33.84 -5.56 21.95
C VAL A 91 -32.52 -6.32 21.98
N LYS A 92 -31.82 -6.33 20.82
CA LYS A 92 -30.48 -6.88 20.66
C LYS A 92 -29.51 -5.74 20.37
N ARG A 93 -28.45 -5.60 21.17
CA ARG A 93 -27.45 -4.53 21.04
C ARG A 93 -26.09 -5.15 20.74
N ASN A 94 -25.41 -4.61 19.71
CA ASN A 94 -24.04 -5.02 19.40
C ASN A 94 -23.07 -4.12 20.18
N ILE A 95 -22.17 -4.73 20.95
CA ILE A 95 -21.12 -4.04 21.71
C ILE A 95 -19.82 -4.82 21.54
N ASN A 96 -18.84 -4.19 20.93
CA ASN A 96 -17.51 -4.79 20.74
C ASN A 96 -16.57 -4.27 21.82
N PHE A 97 -15.86 -5.19 22.47
CA PHE A 97 -14.88 -4.87 23.48
C PHE A 97 -13.46 -5.02 22.93
N LYS A 98 -12.62 -4.05 23.23
CA LYS A 98 -11.20 -4.10 22.96
C LYS A 98 -10.47 -4.16 24.30
N MET A 99 -9.78 -5.26 24.58
CA MET A 99 -9.05 -5.49 25.84
C MET A 99 -7.57 -5.15 25.66
N VAL A 100 -7.02 -4.47 26.65
CA VAL A 100 -5.59 -4.12 26.69
C VAL A 100 -4.85 -5.21 27.48
N SER A 101 -3.76 -5.76 26.89
CA SER A 101 -2.94 -6.75 27.58
C SER A 101 -2.30 -6.18 28.85
N THR A 102 -2.31 -6.93 29.96
CA THR A 102 -1.68 -6.50 31.23
C THR A 102 -0.17 -6.43 31.16
N THR A 103 0.46 -7.07 30.19
CA THR A 103 1.88 -6.91 29.87
C THR A 103 2.19 -5.50 29.36
N ASN A 104 1.17 -4.75 28.98
CA ASN A 104 1.24 -3.40 28.37
C ASN A 104 0.76 -2.30 29.32
N ASN A 105 1.00 -2.41 30.62
CA ASN A 105 0.71 -1.32 31.55
C ASN A 105 1.42 -0.03 31.12
N LEU A 106 0.65 0.97 30.69
CA LEU A 106 1.05 2.31 30.26
C LEU A 106 1.51 2.40 28.79
N GLU A 107 0.72 1.94 27.87
CA GLU A 107 0.90 2.29 26.47
C GLU A 107 0.11 3.53 26.11
N ILE A 108 0.79 4.53 25.53
CA ILE A 108 0.16 5.58 24.76
C ILE A 108 -0.44 4.88 23.55
N VAL A 109 -1.71 4.60 23.64
CA VAL A 109 -2.47 4.28 22.47
C VAL A 109 -2.63 5.57 21.70
N ILE A 110 -1.73 5.77 20.76
CA ILE A 110 -1.89 6.83 19.77
C ILE A 110 -3.13 6.47 18.98
N THR A 111 -4.26 6.97 19.42
CA THR A 111 -5.53 6.82 18.75
C THR A 111 -5.53 7.73 17.53
N GLU A 112 -4.66 7.42 16.58
CA GLU A 112 -4.61 8.14 15.31
C GLU A 112 -5.85 7.88 14.45
N SER A 113 -6.59 6.83 14.76
CA SER A 113 -7.81 6.51 14.03
C SER A 113 -8.75 5.65 14.85
N LYS A 114 -9.52 6.25 15.75
CA LYS A 114 -10.83 5.69 16.14
C LYS A 114 -11.81 5.74 14.97
N ILE A 115 -11.53 6.57 13.99
CA ILE A 115 -12.36 6.80 12.81
C ILE A 115 -11.64 6.13 11.63
N GLU A 116 -12.21 5.06 11.11
CA GLU A 116 -11.80 4.46 9.86
C GLU A 116 -12.00 5.49 8.74
N ASP A 117 -11.00 5.68 7.90
CA ASP A 117 -11.10 6.58 6.75
C ASP A 117 -12.26 6.18 5.86
N VAL A 118 -13.12 7.14 5.55
CA VAL A 118 -14.21 6.92 4.61
C VAL A 118 -13.61 6.54 3.28
N GLY A 119 -13.99 5.37 2.79
CA GLY A 119 -13.58 5.01 1.45
C GLY A 119 -12.34 4.17 1.31
N MET A 120 -11.72 3.79 2.38
CA MET A 120 -10.62 2.82 2.34
C MET A 120 -11.14 1.44 2.74
N VAL A 121 -10.78 0.42 1.96
CA VAL A 121 -10.93 -0.97 2.34
C VAL A 121 -9.72 -1.32 3.19
N ARG A 122 -9.98 -1.77 4.41
CA ARG A 122 -8.93 -2.19 5.33
C ARG A 122 -8.85 -3.72 5.35
N GLU A 123 -7.64 -4.24 5.17
CA GLU A 123 -7.38 -5.67 5.14
C GLU A 123 -6.32 -6.05 6.18
N GLU A 124 -6.54 -7.15 6.85
CA GLU A 124 -5.57 -7.75 7.76
C GLU A 124 -4.56 -8.60 6.99
N VAL A 125 -3.29 -8.42 7.29
CA VAL A 125 -2.18 -9.07 6.57
C VAL A 125 -2.17 -10.60 6.73
N VAL A 126 -2.76 -11.12 7.79
CA VAL A 126 -2.83 -12.57 8.01
C VAL A 126 -3.59 -13.27 6.87
N GLU A 127 -4.67 -12.66 6.37
CA GLU A 127 -5.44 -13.19 5.25
C GLU A 127 -4.66 -13.08 3.94
N LEU A 128 -3.89 -12.02 3.76
CA LEU A 128 -3.07 -11.80 2.55
C LEU A 128 -1.96 -12.84 2.39
N LYS A 129 -1.35 -13.29 3.49
CA LYS A 129 -0.33 -14.34 3.46
C LYS A 129 -0.86 -15.72 3.03
N GLN A 130 -2.16 -15.94 3.14
CA GLN A 130 -2.79 -17.19 2.75
C GLN A 130 -3.16 -17.24 1.28
N LEU A 131 -3.15 -16.11 0.59
CA LEU A 131 -3.45 -16.06 -0.84
C LEU A 131 -2.28 -16.65 -1.65
N PRO A 132 -2.55 -17.61 -2.53
CA PRO A 132 -1.50 -18.21 -3.35
C PRO A 132 -1.00 -17.19 -4.38
N THR A 133 0.29 -16.94 -4.37
CA THR A 133 0.97 -16.10 -5.38
C THR A 133 2.18 -16.85 -5.93
N THR A 134 2.43 -16.72 -7.22
CA THR A 134 3.59 -17.35 -7.88
C THR A 134 4.91 -16.70 -7.44
N THR A 135 4.88 -15.40 -7.21
CA THR A 135 6.09 -14.60 -6.94
C THR A 135 6.18 -14.08 -5.50
N GLY A 136 5.10 -14.18 -4.72
CA GLY A 136 5.01 -13.57 -3.38
C GLY A 136 4.97 -12.04 -3.39
N ASN A 137 4.67 -11.42 -4.55
CA ASN A 137 4.53 -9.97 -4.65
C ASN A 137 3.18 -9.54 -4.08
N PHE A 138 3.20 -8.48 -3.29
CA PHE A 138 1.99 -7.89 -2.73
C PHE A 138 1.01 -7.41 -3.82
N GLU A 139 1.50 -6.85 -4.91
CA GLU A 139 0.70 -6.30 -6.00
C GLU A 139 -0.07 -7.37 -6.77
N SER A 140 0.41 -8.61 -6.78
CA SER A 140 -0.34 -9.73 -7.37
C SER A 140 -1.59 -10.10 -6.56
N VAL A 141 -1.59 -9.73 -5.28
CA VAL A 141 -2.72 -9.96 -4.36
C VAL A 141 -3.74 -8.81 -4.44
N LEU A 142 -3.31 -7.59 -4.74
CA LEU A 142 -4.17 -6.40 -4.79
C LEU A 142 -5.45 -6.57 -5.62
N PRO A 143 -5.46 -7.17 -6.82
CA PRO A 143 -6.69 -7.37 -7.60
C PRO A 143 -7.75 -8.23 -6.91
N HIS A 144 -7.35 -9.06 -5.95
CA HIS A 144 -8.26 -9.94 -5.20
C HIS A 144 -8.92 -9.25 -4.01
N ILE A 145 -8.31 -8.16 -3.49
CA ILE A 145 -8.78 -7.45 -2.30
C ILE A 145 -9.25 -6.02 -2.62
N ALA A 146 -8.80 -5.44 -3.72
CA ALA A 146 -9.01 -4.05 -4.08
C ALA A 146 -9.80 -3.93 -5.38
N LEU A 147 -11.04 -3.46 -5.29
CA LEU A 147 -11.90 -3.25 -6.46
C LEU A 147 -11.29 -2.26 -7.45
N GLY A 148 -11.19 -2.68 -8.71
CA GLY A 148 -10.64 -1.88 -9.80
C GLY A 148 -9.12 -1.89 -9.91
N ALA A 149 -8.42 -2.63 -9.05
CA ALA A 149 -7.00 -2.89 -9.22
C ALA A 149 -6.77 -4.03 -10.22
N SER A 150 -5.73 -3.90 -11.02
CA SER A 150 -5.23 -4.93 -11.94
C SER A 150 -3.71 -5.00 -11.86
N SER A 151 -3.13 -6.16 -12.06
CA SER A 151 -1.67 -6.30 -12.20
C SER A 151 -1.20 -5.53 -13.44
N GLY A 152 -0.01 -4.93 -13.35
CA GLY A 152 0.60 -4.19 -14.45
C GLY A 152 1.02 -5.09 -15.63
N GLN A 153 1.64 -4.48 -16.63
CA GLN A 153 2.23 -5.23 -17.75
C GLN A 153 3.31 -6.18 -17.20
N GLY A 154 3.24 -7.45 -17.53
CA GLY A 154 4.12 -8.50 -16.99
C GLY A 154 3.45 -9.34 -15.88
N GLY A 155 2.20 -9.04 -15.53
CA GLY A 155 1.41 -9.86 -14.61
C GLY A 155 2.09 -10.01 -13.25
N GLU A 156 2.19 -11.24 -12.76
CA GLU A 156 2.81 -11.55 -11.46
C GLU A 156 4.33 -11.28 -11.39
N LEU A 157 4.99 -11.05 -12.52
CA LEU A 157 6.41 -10.69 -12.57
C LEU A 157 6.65 -9.20 -12.33
N SER A 158 5.61 -8.38 -12.41
CA SER A 158 5.67 -6.94 -12.23
C SER A 158 5.36 -6.54 -10.80
N SER A 159 6.02 -5.47 -10.34
CA SER A 159 5.67 -4.75 -9.11
C SER A 159 4.69 -3.60 -9.36
N GLN A 160 4.28 -3.41 -10.60
CA GLN A 160 3.33 -2.39 -11.00
C GLN A 160 1.90 -2.88 -10.83
N TYR A 161 1.02 -1.97 -10.41
CA TYR A 161 -0.42 -2.19 -10.44
C TYR A 161 -1.12 -0.96 -10.99
N ASN A 162 -2.22 -1.19 -11.68
CA ASN A 162 -3.05 -0.16 -12.28
C ASN A 162 -4.40 -0.14 -11.59
N VAL A 163 -5.00 1.03 -11.44
CA VAL A 163 -6.29 1.17 -10.77
C VAL A 163 -7.25 1.95 -11.65
N ARG A 164 -8.41 1.35 -11.95
CA ARG A 164 -9.48 1.96 -12.78
C ARG A 164 -9.01 2.56 -14.09
N GLY A 165 -8.04 1.92 -14.74
CA GLY A 165 -7.48 2.37 -16.02
C GLY A 165 -6.41 3.46 -15.89
N GLY A 166 -6.06 3.90 -14.68
CA GLY A 166 -4.92 4.76 -14.44
C GLY A 166 -3.59 4.01 -14.56
N ASN A 167 -2.51 4.75 -14.74
CA ASN A 167 -1.19 4.20 -14.87
C ASN A 167 -0.56 3.89 -13.48
N TYR A 168 0.49 3.08 -13.43
CA TYR A 168 1.15 2.68 -12.19
C TYR A 168 1.76 3.86 -11.40
N ASP A 169 2.18 4.93 -12.07
CA ASP A 169 2.75 6.13 -11.46
C ASP A 169 1.68 7.04 -10.82
N GLU A 170 0.38 6.79 -11.08
CA GLU A 170 -0.74 7.51 -10.49
C GLU A 170 -1.16 6.99 -9.11
N ASN A 171 -0.47 5.97 -8.59
CA ASN A 171 -0.74 5.36 -7.30
C ASN A 171 0.12 5.97 -6.20
N LEU A 172 -0.51 6.33 -5.09
CA LEU A 172 0.15 6.89 -3.91
C LEU A 172 0.35 5.80 -2.86
N VAL A 173 1.55 5.68 -2.36
CA VAL A 173 1.90 4.70 -1.31
C VAL A 173 2.45 5.42 -0.10
N TYR A 174 1.86 5.17 1.06
CA TYR A 174 2.35 5.61 2.36
C TYR A 174 2.75 4.41 3.23
N VAL A 175 3.80 4.58 4.02
CA VAL A 175 4.14 3.66 5.11
C VAL A 175 4.35 4.47 6.38
N ASN A 176 3.51 4.25 7.38
CA ASN A 176 3.51 5.00 8.65
C ASN A 176 3.50 6.52 8.43
N ASP A 177 2.72 7.02 7.45
CA ASP A 177 2.60 8.41 6.99
C ASP A 177 3.77 8.96 6.17
N PHE A 178 4.82 8.18 5.92
CA PHE A 178 5.87 8.55 5.00
C PHE A 178 5.51 8.16 3.58
N GLU A 179 5.57 9.11 2.66
CA GLU A 179 5.38 8.85 1.24
C GLU A 179 6.56 8.06 0.66
N ILE A 180 6.25 7.06 -0.15
CA ILE A 180 7.22 6.18 -0.78
C ILE A 180 7.37 6.58 -2.23
N PHE A 181 8.60 6.88 -2.63
CA PHE A 181 8.96 7.28 -3.99
C PHE A 181 9.53 6.11 -4.78
N ARG A 182 9.43 6.21 -6.10
CA ARG A 182 9.92 5.20 -7.05
C ARG A 182 11.05 5.77 -7.89
N PRO A 183 11.97 4.91 -8.39
CA PRO A 183 12.95 5.33 -9.37
C PRO A 183 12.32 5.89 -10.65
N GLN A 184 13.01 6.85 -11.28
CA GLN A 184 12.50 7.61 -12.42
C GLN A 184 12.79 6.96 -13.78
N LEU A 185 13.88 6.17 -13.90
CA LEU A 185 14.30 5.56 -15.17
C LEU A 185 13.70 4.17 -15.42
N ILE A 186 13.05 3.56 -14.45
CA ILE A 186 12.44 2.23 -14.63
C ILE A 186 11.42 2.25 -15.77
N ARG A 187 11.59 1.34 -16.74
CA ARG A 187 10.75 1.22 -17.95
C ARG A 187 9.75 0.08 -17.87
N SER A 188 10.09 -1.00 -17.20
CA SER A 188 9.28 -2.22 -17.19
C SER A 188 9.27 -2.89 -15.83
N GLY A 189 8.24 -3.70 -15.57
CA GLY A 189 8.09 -4.42 -14.33
C GLY A 189 9.22 -5.40 -14.01
N GLN A 190 9.93 -5.90 -15.02
CA GLN A 190 11.10 -6.78 -14.82
C GLN A 190 12.28 -6.06 -14.18
N GLN A 191 12.39 -4.75 -14.37
CA GLN A 191 13.44 -3.90 -13.80
C GLN A 191 13.15 -3.45 -12.38
N GLU A 192 11.88 -3.37 -11.97
CA GLU A 192 11.48 -2.85 -10.66
C GLU A 192 11.79 -3.79 -9.49
N GLY A 193 11.65 -5.07 -9.73
CA GLY A 193 11.97 -6.11 -8.77
C GLY A 193 11.05 -6.23 -7.58
N LEU A 194 11.57 -5.86 -6.41
CA LEU A 194 10.84 -5.95 -5.17
C LEU A 194 9.98 -4.71 -4.97
N THR A 195 8.74 -4.97 -4.61
CA THR A 195 7.81 -3.93 -4.16
C THR A 195 8.23 -3.39 -2.81
N PHE A 196 7.92 -2.13 -2.51
CA PHE A 196 8.22 -1.57 -1.20
C PHE A 196 7.52 -2.35 -0.08
N PRO A 197 6.21 -2.71 -0.16
CA PRO A 197 5.56 -3.42 0.92
C PRO A 197 6.21 -4.78 1.21
N ASN A 198 6.76 -4.92 2.41
CA ASN A 198 7.20 -6.20 2.94
C ASN A 198 6.12 -6.74 3.87
N ILE A 199 5.40 -7.77 3.43
CA ILE A 199 4.25 -8.35 4.14
C ILE A 199 4.62 -8.79 5.57
N ASP A 200 5.87 -9.19 5.84
CA ASP A 200 6.29 -9.59 7.17
C ASP A 200 6.31 -8.43 8.18
N LEU A 201 6.45 -7.20 7.71
CA LEU A 201 6.49 -5.99 8.54
C LEU A 201 5.13 -5.33 8.72
N ILE A 202 4.15 -5.66 7.88
CA ILE A 202 2.86 -4.98 7.84
C ILE A 202 1.93 -5.51 8.94
N ARG A 203 1.26 -4.59 9.66
CA ARG A 203 0.16 -4.87 10.56
C ARG A 203 -1.16 -4.88 9.81
N ASP A 204 -1.47 -3.75 9.19
CA ASP A 204 -2.66 -3.53 8.40
C ASP A 204 -2.38 -2.59 7.23
N LEU A 205 -3.24 -2.64 6.25
CA LEU A 205 -3.19 -1.74 5.10
C LEU A 205 -4.59 -1.24 4.79
N SER A 206 -4.65 -0.04 4.27
CA SER A 206 -5.88 0.59 3.80
C SER A 206 -5.72 0.99 2.34
N PHE A 207 -6.68 0.61 1.51
CA PHE A 207 -6.65 0.87 0.08
C PHE A 207 -7.87 1.65 -0.39
N SER A 208 -7.65 2.69 -1.20
CA SER A 208 -8.70 3.43 -1.88
C SER A 208 -8.46 3.46 -3.39
N SER A 209 -9.43 2.99 -4.16
CA SER A 209 -9.41 3.00 -5.62
C SER A 209 -10.00 4.28 -6.23
N GLY A 210 -9.69 5.43 -5.66
CA GLY A 210 -10.20 6.75 -6.05
C GLY A 210 -11.23 7.32 -5.08
N GLY A 211 -11.52 8.59 -5.17
CA GLY A 211 -12.36 9.30 -4.23
C GLY A 211 -11.74 9.40 -2.84
N PHE A 212 -10.43 9.53 -2.72
CA PHE A 212 -9.72 9.58 -1.43
C PHE A 212 -9.67 11.00 -0.86
N GLU A 213 -9.54 11.09 0.45
CA GLU A 213 -9.61 12.29 1.27
C GLU A 213 -8.57 13.36 0.92
N ALA A 214 -8.80 14.61 1.36
CA ALA A 214 -7.92 15.75 1.09
C ALA A 214 -6.53 15.65 1.75
N LYS A 215 -6.39 14.85 2.81
CA LYS A 215 -5.08 14.58 3.45
C LYS A 215 -4.08 13.89 2.52
N TYR A 216 -4.56 13.13 1.53
CA TYR A 216 -3.74 12.49 0.51
C TYR A 216 -3.60 13.38 -0.71
N GLY A 217 -2.39 13.50 -1.26
CA GLY A 217 -2.10 14.45 -2.33
C GLY A 217 -1.49 13.84 -3.58
N ASP A 218 -1.46 14.63 -4.65
CA ASP A 218 -0.57 14.52 -5.81
C ASP A 218 -0.59 13.21 -6.62
N LYS A 219 -1.65 12.43 -6.52
CA LYS A 219 -1.90 11.25 -7.34
C LYS A 219 -3.37 11.18 -7.74
N MET A 220 -3.69 10.47 -8.83
CA MET A 220 -5.02 10.50 -9.44
C MET A 220 -5.79 9.19 -9.31
N SER A 221 -5.11 8.03 -9.21
CA SER A 221 -5.78 6.75 -9.30
C SER A 221 -6.06 6.09 -7.96
N SER A 222 -5.08 5.93 -7.10
CA SER A 222 -5.27 5.23 -5.83
C SER A 222 -4.37 5.70 -4.69
N VAL A 223 -4.77 5.30 -3.48
CA VAL A 223 -3.95 5.43 -2.27
C VAL A 223 -3.84 4.09 -1.59
N LEU A 224 -2.63 3.70 -1.25
CA LEU A 224 -2.29 2.56 -0.41
C LEU A 224 -1.60 3.09 0.86
N ASP A 225 -2.26 3.02 2.00
CA ASP A 225 -1.72 3.43 3.30
C ASP A 225 -1.42 2.18 4.14
N ILE A 226 -0.13 2.00 4.43
CA ILE A 226 0.42 0.82 5.10
C ILE A 226 0.84 1.20 6.51
N ARG A 227 0.44 0.38 7.48
CA ARG A 227 0.87 0.49 8.87
C ARG A 227 1.74 -0.70 9.24
N TYR A 228 2.95 -0.43 9.71
CA TYR A 228 3.84 -1.46 10.22
C TYR A 228 3.40 -1.95 11.59
N LYS A 229 3.80 -3.17 11.92
CA LYS A 229 3.58 -3.79 13.23
C LYS A 229 4.20 -2.94 14.35
N ARG A 230 3.60 -3.04 15.52
CA ARG A 230 4.14 -2.53 16.79
C ARG A 230 4.43 -3.72 17.69
N PRO A 231 5.60 -4.34 17.56
CA PRO A 231 5.89 -5.60 18.24
C PRO A 231 5.97 -5.41 19.75
N GLU A 232 5.36 -6.37 20.46
CA GLU A 232 5.40 -6.47 21.91
C GLU A 232 6.30 -7.61 22.37
N GLU A 233 6.38 -8.66 21.57
CA GLU A 233 7.19 -9.86 21.80
C GLU A 233 8.27 -9.97 20.74
N THR A 234 9.37 -10.68 21.10
CA THR A 234 10.42 -10.96 20.11
C THR A 234 9.98 -12.12 19.23
N LYS A 235 9.86 -11.87 17.93
CA LYS A 235 9.54 -12.86 16.90
C LYS A 235 10.54 -12.74 15.75
N SER A 236 10.79 -13.84 15.08
CA SER A 236 11.63 -13.89 13.89
C SER A 236 11.10 -14.89 12.90
N SER A 237 11.32 -14.64 11.63
CA SER A 237 11.00 -15.58 10.55
C SER A 237 12.10 -15.60 9.51
N VAL A 238 12.28 -16.76 8.87
CA VAL A 238 13.15 -16.93 7.71
C VAL A 238 12.35 -17.69 6.66
N GLY A 239 12.28 -17.12 5.45
CA GLY A 239 11.64 -17.72 4.29
C GLY A 239 12.69 -18.03 3.22
N LEU A 240 12.59 -19.20 2.60
CA LEU A 240 13.43 -19.59 1.47
C LEU A 240 12.56 -20.15 0.35
N SER A 241 12.83 -19.73 -0.87
CA SER A 241 12.17 -20.21 -2.09
C SER A 241 13.15 -20.27 -3.25
N PHE A 242 12.72 -20.86 -4.37
CA PHE A 242 13.54 -20.84 -5.61
C PHE A 242 13.72 -19.42 -6.18
N LEU A 243 12.86 -18.47 -5.77
CA LEU A 243 12.93 -17.09 -6.21
C LEU A 243 13.74 -16.19 -5.27
N GLY A 244 14.23 -16.72 -4.15
CA GLY A 244 15.01 -15.94 -3.20
C GLY A 244 14.76 -16.29 -1.75
N GLY A 245 15.06 -15.34 -0.86
CA GLY A 245 14.89 -15.52 0.58
C GLY A 245 14.47 -14.25 1.27
N SER A 246 13.87 -14.41 2.45
CA SER A 246 13.50 -13.32 3.35
C SER A 246 13.89 -13.64 4.78
N ALA A 247 14.18 -12.61 5.54
CA ALA A 247 14.40 -12.70 6.98
C ALA A 247 13.71 -11.53 7.66
N HIS A 248 13.14 -11.78 8.82
CA HIS A 248 12.42 -10.81 9.62
C HIS A 248 12.74 -10.99 11.08
N LEU A 249 12.90 -9.87 11.79
CA LEU A 249 13.12 -9.79 13.23
C LEU A 249 12.31 -8.64 13.81
N GLU A 250 11.54 -8.91 14.84
CA GLU A 250 10.76 -7.90 15.56
C GLU A 250 10.87 -8.12 17.07
N GLY A 251 10.67 -7.06 17.84
CA GLY A 251 10.66 -7.18 19.30
C GLY A 251 10.53 -5.85 20.01
N SER A 252 10.39 -5.93 21.32
CA SER A 252 10.36 -4.79 22.20
C SER A 252 11.24 -4.98 23.45
N LYS A 253 11.73 -3.86 23.98
CA LYS A 253 12.53 -3.84 25.21
C LYS A 253 12.25 -2.56 25.99
N ARG A 254 12.05 -2.69 27.29
CA ARG A 254 12.02 -1.52 28.17
C ARG A 254 13.42 -0.95 28.34
N ILE A 255 13.57 0.34 28.04
CA ILE A 255 14.83 1.09 28.16
C ILE A 255 14.51 2.40 28.85
N GLY A 256 14.82 2.50 30.14
CA GLY A 256 14.55 3.68 30.97
C GLY A 256 14.01 3.32 32.34
N ALA A 257 13.82 4.33 33.18
CA ALA A 257 13.36 4.17 34.55
C ALA A 257 11.83 4.00 34.68
N ASN A 258 11.09 4.45 33.68
CA ASN A 258 9.64 4.46 33.73
C ASN A 258 9.05 3.26 32.96
N ALA A 259 7.87 2.81 33.38
CA ALA A 259 7.17 1.67 32.78
C ALA A 259 6.78 1.93 31.30
N PHE A 260 6.55 3.18 30.91
CA PHE A 260 6.21 3.57 29.54
C PHE A 260 7.41 3.66 28.59
N ASN A 261 8.66 3.73 29.07
CA ASN A 261 9.85 3.83 28.23
C ASN A 261 10.11 2.50 27.50
N LYS A 262 9.55 2.36 26.31
CA LYS A 262 9.61 1.13 25.53
C LYS A 262 10.20 1.41 24.15
N LEU A 263 11.25 0.67 23.82
CA LEU A 263 11.83 0.59 22.49
C LEU A 263 11.19 -0.58 21.76
N ARG A 264 10.65 -0.34 20.55
CA ARG A 264 10.18 -1.37 19.64
C ARG A 264 11.03 -1.34 18.39
N TYR A 265 11.39 -2.49 17.87
CA TYR A 265 12.16 -2.62 16.64
C TYR A 265 11.55 -3.66 15.72
N LEU A 266 11.62 -3.37 14.44
CA LEU A 266 11.11 -4.19 13.37
C LEU A 266 12.08 -4.07 12.20
N VAL A 267 12.65 -5.20 11.75
CA VAL A 267 13.64 -5.24 10.66
C VAL A 267 13.29 -6.39 9.73
N GLY A 268 13.30 -6.13 8.43
CA GLY A 268 13.11 -7.14 7.40
C GLY A 268 14.14 -6.99 6.29
N ALA A 269 14.62 -8.09 5.78
CA ALA A 269 15.50 -8.15 4.62
C ALA A 269 14.97 -9.17 3.63
N ARG A 270 15.01 -8.84 2.33
CA ARG A 270 14.58 -9.72 1.25
C ARG A 270 15.62 -9.70 0.14
N TYR A 271 15.81 -10.87 -0.45
CA TYR A 271 16.52 -11.05 -1.72
C TYR A 271 15.61 -11.79 -2.66
N LYS A 272 15.54 -11.36 -3.92
CA LYS A 272 14.71 -11.98 -4.95
C LYS A 272 15.43 -12.00 -6.30
N THR A 273 15.20 -13.06 -7.06
CA THR A 273 15.58 -13.15 -8.47
C THR A 273 14.44 -13.79 -9.25
N ASN A 274 14.03 -13.15 -10.35
CA ASN A 274 12.99 -13.70 -11.24
C ASN A 274 13.60 -14.51 -12.41
N ARG A 275 14.91 -14.75 -12.41
CA ARG A 275 15.64 -15.40 -13.50
C ARG A 275 14.98 -16.69 -13.98
N TYR A 276 14.54 -17.54 -13.06
CA TYR A 276 13.95 -18.83 -13.40
C TYR A 276 12.56 -18.73 -14.03
N LEU A 277 11.78 -17.71 -13.66
CA LEU A 277 10.46 -17.46 -14.25
C LEU A 277 10.60 -16.81 -15.63
N LEU A 278 11.49 -15.85 -15.78
CA LEU A 278 11.73 -15.15 -17.04
C LEU A 278 12.27 -16.07 -18.13
N GLY A 279 13.02 -17.09 -17.78
CA GLY A 279 13.49 -18.11 -18.72
C GLY A 279 12.39 -19.02 -19.29
N THR A 280 11.15 -18.96 -18.78
CA THR A 280 9.98 -19.71 -19.29
C THR A 280 9.07 -18.88 -20.18
N LEU A 281 9.38 -17.58 -20.39
CA LEU A 281 8.59 -16.71 -21.26
C LEU A 281 8.92 -16.98 -22.74
N ASP A 282 7.94 -16.74 -23.61
CA ASP A 282 8.10 -16.86 -25.07
C ASP A 282 9.10 -15.85 -25.67
N THR A 283 9.47 -14.82 -24.92
CA THR A 283 10.50 -13.84 -25.27
C THR A 283 11.87 -14.43 -25.03
N GLU A 284 12.60 -14.70 -26.11
CA GLU A 284 13.96 -15.26 -26.06
C GLU A 284 14.98 -14.20 -25.64
N GLY A 285 15.59 -14.40 -24.47
CA GLY A 285 16.64 -13.54 -23.93
C GLY A 285 17.16 -14.09 -22.60
N GLU A 286 18.40 -13.81 -22.27
CA GLU A 286 18.97 -14.08 -20.95
C GLU A 286 18.71 -12.90 -20.04
N TYR A 287 17.74 -13.04 -19.14
CA TYR A 287 17.39 -12.05 -18.13
C TYR A 287 17.98 -12.48 -16.78
N THR A 288 18.70 -11.58 -16.14
CA THR A 288 19.33 -11.85 -14.84
C THR A 288 19.00 -10.73 -13.83
N PRO A 289 17.75 -10.63 -13.38
CA PRO A 289 17.36 -9.65 -12.38
C PRO A 289 17.74 -10.11 -10.97
N ASN A 290 18.31 -9.19 -10.18
CA ASN A 290 18.65 -9.39 -8.79
C ASN A 290 18.14 -8.19 -7.97
N PHE A 291 17.43 -8.48 -6.87
CA PHE A 291 16.80 -7.48 -6.03
C PHE A 291 17.11 -7.74 -4.57
N THR A 292 17.53 -6.71 -3.87
CA THR A 292 17.78 -6.75 -2.42
C THR A 292 17.05 -5.58 -1.77
N ASP A 293 16.38 -5.85 -0.68
CA ASP A 293 15.62 -4.86 0.07
C ASP A 293 15.84 -5.08 1.57
N ILE A 294 16.13 -3.99 2.28
CA ILE A 294 16.26 -3.98 3.73
C ILE A 294 15.40 -2.85 4.26
N GLN A 295 14.51 -3.17 5.19
CA GLN A 295 13.60 -2.20 5.82
C GLN A 295 13.70 -2.29 7.32
N ALA A 296 13.61 -1.15 7.99
CA ALA A 296 13.62 -1.07 9.43
C ALA A 296 12.62 -0.01 9.93
N TYR A 297 11.98 -0.30 11.04
CA TYR A 297 11.16 0.65 11.77
C TYR A 297 11.43 0.50 13.27
N VAL A 298 11.79 1.60 13.91
CA VAL A 298 12.12 1.64 15.32
C VAL A 298 11.32 2.75 15.98
N THR A 299 10.65 2.47 17.09
CA THR A 299 9.92 3.46 17.87
C THR A 299 10.39 3.45 19.32
N TYR A 300 10.38 4.63 19.95
CA TYR A 300 10.69 4.78 21.35
C TYR A 300 9.71 5.75 22.02
N ASP A 301 9.09 5.29 23.09
CA ASP A 301 8.17 6.09 23.91
C ASP A 301 8.98 6.90 24.92
N ILE A 302 9.16 8.22 24.62
CA ILE A 302 9.95 9.14 25.45
C ILE A 302 9.20 9.49 26.74
N THR A 303 7.90 9.85 26.58
CA THR A 303 6.96 10.08 27.69
C THR A 303 5.69 9.30 27.41
N LYS A 304 4.69 9.40 28.29
CA LYS A 304 3.36 8.83 28.07
C LYS A 304 2.69 9.37 26.78
N ASP A 305 2.98 10.64 26.46
CA ASP A 305 2.31 11.38 25.40
C ASP A 305 3.20 11.60 24.17
N LEU A 306 4.51 11.27 24.25
CA LEU A 306 5.49 11.60 23.22
C LEU A 306 6.25 10.36 22.77
N GLN A 307 6.14 10.07 21.48
CA GLN A 307 6.86 8.98 20.82
C GLN A 307 7.73 9.52 19.69
N ILE A 308 8.93 8.99 19.57
CA ILE A 308 9.81 9.14 18.41
C ILE A 308 9.81 7.85 17.60
N GLY A 309 9.80 7.99 16.26
CA GLY A 309 9.89 6.87 15.34
C GLY A 309 10.96 7.12 14.27
N LEU A 310 11.68 6.08 13.90
CA LEU A 310 12.67 6.07 12.84
C LEU A 310 12.29 5.01 11.82
N ILE A 311 12.19 5.38 10.55
CA ILE A 311 11.99 4.46 9.43
C ILE A 311 13.19 4.50 8.51
N GLY A 312 13.60 3.37 7.99
CA GLY A 312 14.67 3.26 7.03
C GLY A 312 14.37 2.20 5.98
N ASN A 313 14.76 2.48 4.74
CA ASN A 313 14.70 1.54 3.64
C ASN A 313 15.95 1.68 2.79
N TYR A 314 16.48 0.56 2.35
CA TYR A 314 17.54 0.46 1.33
C TYR A 314 17.13 -0.60 0.33
N ASN A 315 17.10 -0.23 -0.95
CA ASN A 315 16.81 -1.13 -2.06
C ASN A 315 17.93 -1.07 -3.09
N TYR A 316 18.36 -2.22 -3.53
CA TYR A 316 19.30 -2.42 -4.63
C TYR A 316 18.66 -3.33 -5.66
N SER A 317 18.49 -2.82 -6.89
CA SER A 317 17.97 -3.55 -8.03
C SER A 317 19.01 -3.54 -9.13
N GLN A 318 19.31 -4.70 -9.68
CA GLN A 318 20.16 -4.89 -10.86
C GLN A 318 19.42 -5.73 -11.87
N TYR A 319 19.45 -5.30 -13.11
CA TYR A 319 18.84 -5.98 -14.23
C TYR A 319 19.87 -6.08 -15.36
N ASP A 320 20.21 -7.31 -15.75
CA ASP A 320 21.07 -7.60 -16.86
C ASP A 320 20.25 -8.34 -17.93
N PHE A 321 20.36 -7.91 -19.17
CA PHE A 321 19.72 -8.54 -20.33
C PHE A 321 20.71 -8.74 -21.47
N ARG A 322 20.71 -9.96 -22.04
CA ARG A 322 21.46 -10.30 -23.26
C ARG A 322 20.47 -10.87 -24.28
N PRO A 323 20.29 -10.20 -25.43
CA PRO A 323 19.41 -10.73 -26.46
C PRO A 323 20.02 -12.01 -27.09
N VAL A 324 19.14 -12.97 -27.40
CA VAL A 324 19.51 -14.22 -28.04
C VAL A 324 19.35 -14.09 -29.56
N SER A 325 20.35 -14.56 -30.30
CA SER A 325 20.30 -14.65 -31.76
C SER A 325 19.23 -15.65 -32.18
N ARG A 326 18.44 -15.33 -33.21
CA ARG A 326 17.36 -16.20 -33.69
C ARG A 326 17.24 -16.18 -35.20
N SER A 327 16.65 -17.24 -35.74
CA SER A 327 16.27 -17.35 -37.14
C SER A 327 14.82 -17.77 -37.24
N THR A 328 14.01 -16.95 -37.88
CA THR A 328 12.57 -17.18 -38.05
C THR A 328 12.23 -17.22 -39.52
N ALA A 329 11.56 -18.27 -39.94
CA ALA A 329 11.04 -18.39 -41.30
C ALA A 329 9.53 -18.12 -41.30
N LEU A 330 9.08 -17.30 -42.23
CA LEU A 330 7.67 -16.97 -42.44
C LEU A 330 7.36 -17.06 -43.94
N GLY A 331 6.30 -17.76 -44.34
CA GLY A 331 5.95 -17.85 -45.74
C GLY A 331 4.80 -18.77 -46.04
N LEU A 332 4.51 -18.91 -47.33
CA LEU A 332 3.56 -19.82 -47.92
C LEU A 332 4.31 -20.98 -48.59
N ILE A 333 3.58 -21.99 -49.11
CA ILE A 333 4.15 -23.16 -49.76
C ILE A 333 5.05 -22.78 -50.96
N ASP A 334 4.70 -21.68 -51.65
CA ASP A 334 5.39 -21.26 -52.88
C ASP A 334 6.45 -20.17 -52.65
N PHE A 335 6.47 -19.55 -51.44
CA PHE A 335 7.36 -18.44 -51.12
C PHE A 335 7.55 -18.31 -49.61
N ALA A 336 8.78 -18.43 -49.15
CA ALA A 336 9.10 -18.22 -47.76
C ALA A 336 10.35 -17.33 -47.59
N LEU A 337 10.31 -16.52 -46.56
CA LEU A 337 11.38 -15.63 -46.11
C LEU A 337 11.93 -16.12 -44.78
N ARG A 338 13.25 -16.03 -44.63
CA ARG A 338 13.96 -16.27 -43.38
C ARG A 338 14.56 -14.96 -42.91
N LEU A 339 14.19 -14.51 -41.71
CA LEU A 339 14.85 -13.43 -41.01
C LEU A 339 15.81 -14.04 -39.98
N THR A 340 17.09 -13.82 -40.16
CA THR A 340 18.12 -14.18 -39.19
C THR A 340 18.61 -12.92 -38.50
N THR A 341 18.58 -12.93 -37.17
CA THR A 341 19.07 -11.84 -36.34
C THR A 341 20.17 -12.37 -35.43
N VAL A 342 21.32 -11.70 -35.43
CA VAL A 342 22.46 -12.01 -34.56
C VAL A 342 22.70 -10.78 -33.69
N TYR A 343 22.75 -10.97 -32.38
CA TYR A 343 22.96 -9.90 -31.42
C TYR A 343 24.29 -10.06 -30.71
N GLU A 344 24.94 -8.91 -30.48
CA GLU A 344 26.10 -8.76 -29.62
C GLU A 344 25.87 -7.64 -28.64
N GLY A 345 26.40 -7.77 -27.40
CA GLY A 345 26.25 -6.76 -26.36
C GLY A 345 25.21 -7.10 -25.33
N GLN A 346 24.87 -6.12 -24.52
CA GLN A 346 23.98 -6.29 -23.36
C GLN A 346 23.36 -4.97 -22.88
N GLU A 347 22.30 -5.10 -22.12
CA GLU A 347 21.71 -4.03 -21.28
C GLU A 347 22.02 -4.31 -19.82
N GLN A 348 22.40 -3.29 -19.07
CA GLN A 348 22.67 -3.34 -17.63
C GLN A 348 22.05 -2.13 -16.97
N ASP A 349 21.06 -2.35 -16.14
CA ASP A 349 20.41 -1.30 -15.37
C ASP A 349 20.63 -1.53 -13.88
N GLN A 350 20.86 -0.45 -13.17
CA GLN A 350 21.09 -0.47 -11.73
C GLN A 350 20.34 0.65 -11.06
N PHE A 351 19.59 0.31 -10.02
CA PHE A 351 18.82 1.26 -9.22
C PHE A 351 19.16 1.06 -7.75
N VAL A 352 19.72 2.10 -7.13
CA VAL A 352 20.07 2.11 -5.70
C VAL A 352 19.24 3.18 -5.02
N ASN A 353 18.30 2.76 -4.17
CA ASN A 353 17.39 3.67 -3.51
C ASN A 353 17.56 3.58 -2.00
N GLY A 354 17.50 4.72 -1.35
CA GLY A 354 17.51 4.81 0.11
C GLY A 354 16.49 5.81 0.60
N MET A 355 15.81 5.48 1.68
CA MET A 355 14.93 6.42 2.39
C MET A 355 15.21 6.33 3.89
N GLY A 356 15.33 7.49 4.53
CA GLY A 356 15.34 7.63 5.98
C GLY A 356 14.27 8.61 6.42
N GLY A 357 13.57 8.32 7.52
CA GLY A 357 12.53 9.19 8.05
C GLY A 357 12.51 9.20 9.58
N LEU A 358 12.19 10.37 10.12
CA LEU A 358 12.00 10.64 11.54
C LEU A 358 10.57 11.08 11.77
N SER A 359 9.87 10.50 12.73
CA SER A 359 8.57 10.95 13.20
C SER A 359 8.60 11.32 14.67
N LEU A 360 7.94 12.40 15.02
CA LEU A 360 7.68 12.81 16.39
C LEU A 360 6.17 12.92 16.55
N THR A 361 5.58 12.07 17.38
CA THR A 361 4.14 12.01 17.60
C THR A 361 3.85 12.39 19.06
N TYR A 362 2.97 13.39 19.22
CA TYR A 362 2.54 13.90 20.51
C TYR A 362 1.02 13.78 20.63
N VAL A 363 0.56 13.01 21.61
CA VAL A 363 -0.86 12.77 21.90
C VAL A 363 -1.10 13.03 23.39
N PRO A 364 -1.40 14.29 23.77
CA PRO A 364 -1.64 14.60 25.17
C PRO A 364 -2.90 13.89 25.68
N GLU A 365 -2.81 13.39 26.90
CA GLU A 365 -3.95 12.81 27.60
C GLU A 365 -5.00 13.91 27.85
N LYS A 366 -6.17 13.76 27.26
CA LYS A 366 -7.32 14.66 27.43
C LYS A 366 -8.60 13.84 27.56
N ASP A 367 -9.38 14.18 28.57
CA ASP A 367 -10.67 13.53 28.83
C ASP A 367 -11.71 13.86 27.75
N LYS A 368 -11.69 15.08 27.22
CA LYS A 368 -12.56 15.55 26.14
C LYS A 368 -11.72 16.09 24.98
N ASN A 369 -12.21 15.86 23.76
CA ASN A 369 -11.63 16.35 22.53
C ASN A 369 -10.14 15.92 22.36
N PRO A 370 -9.89 14.60 22.15
CA PRO A 370 -8.55 14.11 21.94
C PRO A 370 -7.90 14.79 20.73
N VAL A 371 -6.63 15.16 20.89
CA VAL A 371 -5.84 15.82 19.85
C VAL A 371 -4.52 15.10 19.66
N TYR A 372 -4.05 15.02 18.44
CA TYR A 372 -2.69 14.57 18.15
C TYR A 372 -1.92 15.57 17.30
N TRP A 373 -0.61 15.55 17.43
CA TRP A 373 0.34 16.29 16.60
C TRP A 373 1.39 15.32 16.10
N LYS A 374 1.71 15.39 14.81
CA LYS A 374 2.75 14.56 14.23
C LYS A 374 3.64 15.39 13.32
N LEU A 375 4.93 15.40 13.62
CA LEU A 375 5.96 15.99 12.77
C LEU A 375 6.74 14.85 12.12
N LEU A 376 6.84 14.91 10.80
CA LEU A 376 7.56 13.93 9.98
C LEU A 376 8.64 14.67 9.20
N ALA A 377 9.83 14.10 9.16
CA ALA A 377 10.90 14.54 8.30
C ALA A 377 11.47 13.33 7.57
N SER A 378 11.64 13.39 6.26
CA SER A 378 12.20 12.28 5.49
C SER A 378 13.10 12.76 4.36
N ARG A 379 14.05 11.90 3.99
CA ARG A 379 14.89 12.07 2.81
C ARG A 379 14.93 10.77 2.03
N TYR A 380 14.57 10.85 0.77
CA TYR A 380 14.73 9.82 -0.24
C TYR A 380 15.87 10.19 -1.17
N SER A 381 16.64 9.19 -1.60
CA SER A 381 17.70 9.35 -2.60
C SER A 381 17.69 8.13 -3.53
N SER A 382 17.79 8.38 -4.83
CA SER A 382 17.88 7.36 -5.87
C SER A 382 19.11 7.64 -6.74
N ASN A 383 19.91 6.61 -6.98
CA ASN A 383 20.98 6.61 -7.96
C ASN A 383 20.64 5.57 -9.02
N GLU A 384 20.40 6.02 -10.24
CA GLU A 384 19.86 5.23 -11.32
C GLU A 384 20.82 5.25 -12.50
N ILE A 385 21.20 4.07 -12.96
CA ILE A 385 22.15 3.87 -14.04
C ILE A 385 21.50 2.98 -15.07
N GLU A 386 21.48 3.44 -16.32
CA GLU A 386 21.02 2.70 -17.47
C GLU A 386 22.14 2.60 -18.50
N LYS A 387 22.56 1.38 -18.81
CA LYS A 387 23.61 1.11 -19.79
C LYS A 387 23.09 0.13 -20.81
N PHE A 388 23.03 0.58 -22.03
CA PHE A 388 22.56 -0.20 -23.16
C PHE A 388 23.64 -0.15 -24.24
N ASP A 389 24.07 -1.31 -24.74
CA ASP A 389 25.07 -1.42 -25.80
C ASP A 389 24.79 -2.72 -26.56
N ILE A 390 23.90 -2.66 -27.56
CA ILE A 390 23.45 -3.81 -28.30
C ILE A 390 23.57 -3.53 -29.80
N LEU A 391 24.37 -4.36 -30.48
CA LEU A 391 24.49 -4.44 -31.92
C LEU A 391 23.63 -5.59 -32.41
N GLY A 392 22.65 -5.31 -33.25
CA GLY A 392 21.85 -6.28 -33.99
C GLY A 392 22.28 -6.35 -35.46
N PHE A 393 22.60 -7.53 -35.96
CA PHE A 393 22.77 -7.82 -37.37
C PHE A 393 21.53 -8.52 -37.90
N TYR A 394 20.98 -8.04 -39.01
CA TYR A 394 19.78 -8.56 -39.64
C TYR A 394 20.06 -9.05 -41.05
N ARG A 395 19.59 -10.25 -41.36
CA ARG A 395 19.67 -10.85 -42.68
C ARG A 395 18.32 -11.41 -43.08
N LEU A 396 17.76 -10.87 -44.15
CA LEU A 396 16.53 -11.34 -44.74
C LEU A 396 16.88 -12.10 -46.02
N ALA A 397 16.49 -13.36 -46.11
CA ALA A 397 16.75 -14.22 -47.26
C ALA A 397 15.48 -14.92 -47.70
N GLN A 398 15.35 -15.18 -49.01
CA GLN A 398 14.37 -16.09 -49.55
C GLN A 398 14.91 -17.52 -49.39
N VAL A 399 14.05 -18.44 -48.94
CA VAL A 399 14.41 -19.85 -48.76
C VAL A 399 13.69 -20.74 -49.78
N ASN A 400 14.32 -21.84 -50.12
CA ASN A 400 13.76 -22.84 -50.98
C ASN A 400 12.56 -23.53 -50.31
N THR A 401 11.39 -23.49 -50.96
CA THR A 401 10.14 -24.09 -50.51
C THR A 401 9.79 -25.39 -51.23
N ASP A 402 10.61 -25.86 -52.17
CA ASP A 402 10.39 -27.10 -52.90
C ASP A 402 10.67 -28.32 -52.00
N PHE A 403 9.61 -28.93 -51.50
CA PHE A 403 9.69 -30.13 -50.66
C PHE A 403 10.25 -31.38 -51.36
N GLY A 404 10.37 -31.37 -52.71
CA GLY A 404 11.01 -32.41 -53.48
C GLY A 404 12.54 -32.21 -53.65
N SER A 405 13.06 -31.07 -53.18
CA SER A 405 14.46 -30.72 -53.29
C SER A 405 15.25 -31.14 -52.03
N ASP A 406 16.46 -31.64 -52.18
CA ASP A 406 17.40 -31.92 -51.07
C ASP A 406 17.80 -30.63 -50.34
N ASN A 407 17.59 -29.45 -50.95
CA ASN A 407 17.94 -28.13 -50.43
C ASN A 407 16.72 -27.36 -49.88
N VAL A 408 15.68 -28.06 -49.51
CA VAL A 408 14.50 -27.46 -48.88
C VAL A 408 14.90 -26.69 -47.61
N GLY A 409 14.47 -25.40 -47.51
CA GLY A 409 14.81 -24.54 -46.40
C GLY A 409 16.19 -23.86 -46.49
N GLU A 410 17.00 -24.16 -47.51
CA GLU A 410 18.24 -23.39 -47.75
C GLU A 410 17.97 -22.02 -48.35
N GLU A 411 18.89 -21.08 -48.14
CA GLU A 411 18.76 -19.72 -48.66
C GLU A 411 19.02 -19.71 -50.16
N VAL A 412 18.08 -19.22 -50.93
CA VAL A 412 18.16 -19.09 -52.40
C VAL A 412 18.67 -17.70 -52.79
N ALA A 413 18.20 -16.66 -52.09
CA ALA A 413 18.59 -15.29 -52.38
C ALA A 413 18.59 -14.46 -51.11
N VAL A 414 19.61 -13.63 -50.92
CA VAL A 414 19.67 -12.62 -49.86
C VAL A 414 18.97 -11.36 -50.37
N LEU A 415 17.91 -10.97 -49.72
CA LEU A 415 17.09 -9.81 -50.06
C LEU A 415 17.55 -8.53 -49.36
N GLY A 416 18.13 -8.66 -48.17
CA GLY A 416 18.59 -7.53 -47.41
C GLY A 416 19.49 -7.94 -46.24
N VAL A 417 20.43 -7.09 -45.93
CA VAL A 417 21.30 -7.18 -44.75
C VAL A 417 21.37 -5.79 -44.11
N GLY A 418 21.53 -5.76 -42.81
CA GLY A 418 21.69 -4.50 -42.10
C GLY A 418 22.12 -4.69 -40.66
N THR A 419 22.55 -3.61 -40.05
CA THR A 419 22.89 -3.56 -38.63
C THR A 419 22.17 -2.41 -37.96
N GLN A 420 21.83 -2.60 -36.71
CA GLN A 420 21.34 -1.56 -35.82
C GLN A 420 22.16 -1.62 -34.55
N HIS A 421 22.79 -0.51 -34.20
CA HIS A 421 23.57 -0.40 -32.98
C HIS A 421 22.98 0.68 -32.09
N ASN A 422 22.43 0.27 -30.97
CA ASN A 422 21.88 1.15 -29.98
C ASN A 422 22.85 1.24 -28.80
N PHE A 423 23.12 2.46 -28.39
CA PHE A 423 24.02 2.75 -27.28
C PHE A 423 23.36 3.78 -26.36
N ALA A 424 23.42 3.52 -25.04
CA ALA A 424 23.01 4.46 -24.00
C ALA A 424 23.92 4.35 -22.77
N ARG A 425 24.20 5.50 -22.17
CA ARG A 425 24.86 5.66 -20.87
C ARG A 425 24.16 6.79 -20.15
N ASN A 426 23.12 6.44 -19.42
CA ASN A 426 22.27 7.39 -18.72
C ASN A 426 22.49 7.28 -17.22
N TYR A 427 22.58 8.42 -16.57
CA TYR A 427 22.77 8.52 -15.12
C TYR A 427 21.75 9.50 -14.57
N LEU A 428 21.02 9.12 -13.56
CA LEU A 428 20.09 10.00 -12.87
C LEU A 428 20.27 9.88 -11.37
N PHE A 429 20.45 11.02 -10.74
CA PHE A 429 20.46 11.14 -9.29
C PHE A 429 19.28 11.98 -8.84
N ASN A 430 18.38 11.40 -8.05
CA ASN A 430 17.21 12.08 -7.51
C ASN A 430 17.28 12.12 -5.99
N THR A 431 16.97 13.28 -5.43
CA THR A 431 16.86 13.48 -3.98
C THR A 431 15.56 14.20 -3.65
N ILE A 432 14.78 13.66 -2.73
CA ILE A 432 13.54 14.28 -2.25
C ILE A 432 13.61 14.40 -0.73
N SER A 433 13.49 15.62 -0.22
CA SER A 433 13.45 15.91 1.21
C SER A 433 12.08 16.46 1.58
N ASN A 434 11.46 15.93 2.63
CA ASN A 434 10.13 16.32 3.09
C ASN A 434 10.15 16.70 4.55
N VAL A 435 9.36 17.73 4.89
CA VAL A 435 8.94 18.04 6.26
C VAL A 435 7.42 18.18 6.25
N HIS A 436 6.73 17.41 7.09
CA HIS A 436 5.28 17.38 7.14
C HIS A 436 4.80 17.49 8.60
N LEU A 437 4.07 18.54 8.91
CA LEU A 437 3.35 18.70 10.16
C LEU A 437 1.88 18.39 9.92
N LYS A 438 1.32 17.45 10.67
CA LYS A 438 -0.10 17.14 10.65
C LYS A 438 -0.68 17.06 12.05
N SER A 439 -1.97 17.36 12.17
CA SER A 439 -2.70 17.32 13.42
C SER A 439 -4.16 16.93 13.17
N GLY A 440 -4.79 16.44 14.19
CA GLY A 440 -6.23 16.19 14.19
C GLY A 440 -6.81 16.37 15.58
N ILE A 441 -8.06 16.80 15.63
CA ILE A 441 -8.83 16.96 16.84
C ILE A 441 -10.21 16.34 16.65
N GLU A 442 -10.62 15.52 17.61
CA GLU A 442 -11.96 14.93 17.63
C GLU A 442 -12.85 15.70 18.61
N PHE A 443 -13.98 16.21 18.12
CA PHE A 443 -15.01 16.84 18.93
C PHE A 443 -16.11 15.82 19.17
N GLN A 444 -16.20 15.33 20.41
CA GLN A 444 -17.22 14.38 20.84
C GLN A 444 -18.39 15.14 21.48
N ASN A 445 -19.61 14.83 21.03
CA ASN A 445 -20.82 15.34 21.68
C ASN A 445 -21.15 14.44 22.89
N ASP A 446 -21.68 15.04 23.96
CA ASP A 446 -22.00 14.34 25.23
C ASP A 446 -23.05 13.22 25.02
N ASP A 447 -23.88 13.29 23.98
CA ASP A 447 -24.89 12.28 23.62
C ASP A 447 -24.36 11.10 22.80
N ASN A 448 -23.05 11.06 22.49
CA ASN A 448 -22.32 9.98 21.74
C ASN A 448 -22.85 9.61 20.35
N ASP A 449 -23.84 10.31 19.81
CA ASP A 449 -24.43 9.99 18.50
C ASP A 449 -23.72 10.70 17.35
N ASN A 450 -22.99 11.77 17.64
CA ASN A 450 -22.36 12.63 16.63
C ASN A 450 -20.93 12.99 17.05
N ASN A 451 -19.99 12.87 16.14
CA ASN A 451 -18.64 13.39 16.33
C ASN A 451 -18.11 14.06 15.06
N HIS A 452 -17.25 15.03 15.25
CA HIS A 452 -16.48 15.68 14.21
C HIS A 452 -15.00 15.34 14.39
N PHE A 453 -14.34 14.97 13.33
CA PHE A 453 -12.91 14.76 13.32
C PHE A 453 -12.25 15.70 12.32
N VAL A 454 -11.72 16.81 12.83
CA VAL A 454 -11.04 17.83 12.03
C VAL A 454 -9.57 17.49 11.94
N GLN A 455 -9.06 17.39 10.72
CA GLN A 455 -7.64 17.12 10.41
C GLN A 455 -7.08 18.24 9.53
N TRP A 456 -5.82 18.57 9.74
CA TRP A 456 -5.09 19.53 8.92
C TRP A 456 -3.60 19.21 8.88
N GLY A 457 -2.94 19.70 7.86
CA GLY A 457 -1.49 19.54 7.74
C GLY A 457 -0.84 20.48 6.75
N VAL A 458 0.47 20.65 6.91
CA VAL A 458 1.35 21.42 6.05
C VAL A 458 2.56 20.59 5.72
N LYS A 459 2.84 20.41 4.41
CA LYS A 459 3.99 19.66 3.91
C LYS A 459 4.83 20.55 3.01
N TYR A 460 6.13 20.60 3.29
CA TYR A 460 7.14 21.17 2.41
C TYR A 460 8.01 20.07 1.83
N GLN A 461 8.22 20.10 0.52
CA GLN A 461 9.05 19.17 -0.22
C GLN A 461 10.07 19.95 -1.06
N ASN A 462 11.31 19.51 -1.00
CA ASN A 462 12.38 19.92 -1.93
C ASN A 462 12.83 18.70 -2.71
N GLU A 463 12.84 18.81 -4.03
CA GLU A 463 13.27 17.77 -4.96
C GLU A 463 14.40 18.31 -5.84
N THR A 464 15.44 17.50 -6.01
CA THR A 464 16.55 17.78 -6.92
C THR A 464 16.77 16.57 -7.79
N ILE A 465 16.73 16.77 -9.11
CA ILE A 465 17.01 15.75 -10.12
C ILE A 465 18.21 16.22 -10.94
N ASP A 466 19.27 15.43 -10.94
CA ASP A 466 20.46 15.58 -11.77
C ASP A 466 20.48 14.42 -12.77
N ASP A 467 20.37 14.75 -14.06
CA ASP A 467 20.14 13.80 -15.13
C ASP A 467 21.12 14.03 -16.28
N GLU A 468 21.87 12.99 -16.62
CA GLU A 468 22.82 12.95 -17.72
C GLU A 468 22.43 11.87 -18.72
N LEU A 469 22.15 12.30 -19.96
CA LEU A 469 21.82 11.43 -21.08
C LEU A 469 22.96 11.41 -22.09
N ASN A 470 23.32 10.20 -22.53
CA ASN A 470 24.24 9.99 -23.63
C ASN A 470 23.84 8.77 -24.43
N GLU A 471 23.02 9.01 -25.44
CA GLU A 471 22.44 7.97 -26.28
C GLU A 471 22.76 8.23 -27.76
N TRP A 472 22.97 7.17 -28.52
CA TRP A 472 23.05 7.25 -29.97
C TRP A 472 22.59 5.94 -30.62
N GLU A 473 22.11 6.06 -31.84
CA GLU A 473 21.74 4.96 -32.71
C GLU A 473 22.49 5.04 -34.03
N ARG A 474 23.03 3.92 -34.46
CA ARG A 474 23.60 3.73 -35.80
C ARG A 474 22.80 2.68 -36.53
N ILE A 475 22.33 3.02 -37.71
CA ILE A 475 21.67 2.09 -38.62
C ILE A 475 22.54 1.97 -39.85
N ASP A 476 22.79 0.73 -40.27
CA ASP A 476 23.54 0.39 -41.48
C ASP A 476 22.69 -0.55 -42.33
N SER A 477 22.60 -0.28 -43.63
CA SER A 477 21.91 -1.12 -44.59
C SER A 477 22.86 -1.45 -45.75
N ALA A 478 23.18 -2.75 -45.91
CA ALA A 478 24.06 -3.24 -46.96
C ALA A 478 25.47 -2.57 -47.00
N GLY A 479 25.99 -2.16 -45.84
CA GLY A 479 27.27 -1.49 -45.69
C GLY A 479 27.26 0.02 -45.81
N TYR A 480 26.07 0.63 -45.86
CA TYR A 480 25.90 2.08 -45.93
C TYR A 480 25.14 2.56 -44.69
N SER A 481 25.68 3.58 -44.01
CA SER A 481 24.99 4.21 -42.88
C SER A 481 23.71 4.93 -43.34
N LEU A 482 22.71 4.95 -42.46
CA LEU A 482 21.47 5.70 -42.63
C LEU A 482 21.39 6.76 -41.50
N PRO A 483 21.31 8.08 -41.83
CA PRO A 483 21.36 8.68 -43.19
C PRO A 483 22.69 8.43 -43.93
N TYR A 484 22.63 8.37 -45.24
CA TYR A 484 23.81 8.10 -46.07
C TYR A 484 24.63 9.36 -46.35
N ASP A 485 25.94 9.30 -46.13
CA ASP A 485 26.92 10.29 -46.55
C ASP A 485 28.14 9.54 -47.16
N PRO A 486 28.60 9.90 -48.39
CA PRO A 486 29.71 9.19 -49.05
C PRO A 486 31.07 9.42 -48.39
N ASN A 487 31.23 10.44 -47.55
CA ASN A 487 32.50 10.87 -46.99
C ASN A 487 32.68 10.54 -45.51
N GLN A 488 31.56 10.31 -44.80
CA GLN A 488 31.57 10.08 -43.35
C GLN A 488 30.45 9.16 -42.88
N LEU A 489 30.68 8.52 -41.76
CA LEU A 489 29.66 7.73 -41.07
C LEU A 489 28.78 8.68 -40.26
N ILE A 490 27.48 8.66 -40.52
CA ILE A 490 26.49 9.46 -39.80
C ILE A 490 25.70 8.56 -38.87
N LEU A 491 25.46 9.04 -37.65
CA LEU A 491 24.56 8.38 -36.71
C LEU A 491 23.09 8.74 -37.04
N ASN A 492 22.22 7.74 -36.93
CA ASN A 492 20.79 7.92 -37.18
C ASN A 492 20.15 8.88 -36.17
N SER A 493 20.53 8.76 -34.91
CA SER A 493 20.12 9.67 -33.86
C SER A 493 21.22 9.84 -32.82
N VAL A 494 21.27 11.02 -32.20
CA VAL A 494 22.15 11.33 -31.08
C VAL A 494 21.34 12.14 -30.07
N LEU A 495 21.30 11.68 -28.85
CA LEU A 495 20.70 12.38 -27.73
C LEU A 495 21.76 12.56 -26.64
N LYS A 496 22.14 13.79 -26.39
CA LYS A 496 23.09 14.13 -25.35
C LYS A 496 22.62 15.37 -24.60
N SER A 497 22.38 15.21 -23.33
CA SER A 497 21.91 16.33 -22.47
C SER A 497 22.32 16.13 -21.03
N THR A 498 22.40 17.25 -20.31
CA THR A 498 22.57 17.28 -18.85
C THR A 498 21.54 18.25 -18.31
N ASN A 499 20.72 17.78 -17.38
CA ASN A 499 19.63 18.56 -16.80
C ASN A 499 19.75 18.57 -15.27
N LEU A 500 19.70 19.75 -14.68
CA LEU A 500 19.56 19.91 -13.24
C LEU A 500 18.24 20.60 -12.94
N ILE A 501 17.37 19.93 -12.21
CA ILE A 501 16.04 20.43 -11.83
C ILE A 501 15.97 20.54 -10.33
N GLU A 502 15.57 21.71 -9.85
CA GLU A 502 15.23 21.94 -8.46
C GLU A 502 13.76 22.36 -8.37
N ASN A 503 12.99 21.64 -7.58
CA ASN A 503 11.57 21.89 -7.39
C ASN A 503 11.24 21.97 -5.90
N ASN A 504 10.64 23.09 -5.50
CA ASN A 504 10.12 23.28 -4.15
C ASN A 504 8.60 23.24 -4.21
N LYS A 505 7.99 22.45 -3.33
CA LYS A 505 6.54 22.30 -3.23
C LYS A 505 6.05 22.56 -1.82
N LEU A 506 4.98 23.33 -1.70
CA LEU A 506 4.29 23.59 -0.45
C LEU A 506 2.83 23.12 -0.58
N GLU A 507 2.40 22.29 0.35
CA GLU A 507 1.06 21.74 0.38
C GLU A 507 0.40 22.01 1.75
N VAL A 508 -0.87 22.37 1.70
CA VAL A 508 -1.69 22.60 2.89
C VAL A 508 -3.03 21.92 2.69
N TYR A 509 -3.52 21.22 3.69
CA TYR A 509 -4.86 20.65 3.65
C TYR A 509 -5.61 20.85 4.97
N ALA A 510 -6.93 20.87 4.86
CA ALA A 510 -7.85 20.79 5.98
C ALA A 510 -9.09 19.98 5.58
N GLN A 511 -9.57 19.13 6.47
CA GLN A 511 -10.77 18.32 6.27
C GLN A 511 -11.51 18.11 7.58
N ASP A 512 -12.82 17.89 7.48
CA ASP A 512 -13.68 17.49 8.58
C ASP A 512 -14.44 16.21 8.20
N SER A 513 -14.46 15.24 9.11
CA SER A 513 -15.22 14.01 9.00
C SER A 513 -16.31 14.01 10.08
N TYR A 514 -17.53 14.29 9.67
CA TYR A 514 -18.71 14.20 10.50
C TYR A 514 -19.26 12.78 10.50
N THR A 515 -19.37 12.18 11.67
CA THR A 515 -19.96 10.84 11.85
C THR A 515 -21.23 10.96 12.68
N TYR A 516 -22.32 10.43 12.13
CA TYR A 516 -23.60 10.28 12.80
C TYR A 516 -23.91 8.79 12.94
N THR A 517 -24.02 8.31 14.17
CA THR A 517 -24.32 6.91 14.47
C THR A 517 -25.65 6.80 15.19
N LYS A 518 -26.66 6.24 14.52
CA LYS A 518 -27.90 5.84 15.16
C LYS A 518 -27.76 4.35 15.52
N PRO A 519 -27.65 4.01 16.82
CA PRO A 519 -27.48 2.64 17.27
C PRO A 519 -28.49 1.67 16.62
N GLU A 520 -28.02 0.49 16.16
CA GLU A 520 -28.82 -0.57 15.53
C GLU A 520 -29.50 -0.21 14.20
N SER A 521 -29.39 1.04 13.72
CA SER A 521 -30.07 1.50 12.51
C SER A 521 -29.07 1.81 11.39
N MET A 522 -28.21 2.81 11.60
CA MET A 522 -27.28 3.25 10.56
C MET A 522 -26.11 4.03 11.14
N GLU A 523 -25.00 4.02 10.39
CA GLU A 523 -23.91 4.97 10.51
C GLU A 523 -23.81 5.75 9.20
N LEU A 524 -23.79 7.06 9.30
CA LEU A 524 -23.56 7.99 8.21
C LEU A 524 -22.29 8.78 8.51
N ARG A 525 -21.31 8.72 7.60
CA ARG A 525 -20.11 9.53 7.70
C ARG A 525 -19.99 10.42 6.47
N VAL A 526 -19.76 11.69 6.68
CA VAL A 526 -19.54 12.69 5.63
C VAL A 526 -18.19 13.33 5.85
N THR A 527 -17.27 13.19 4.91
CA THR A 527 -15.98 13.84 4.95
C THR A 527 -15.91 14.89 3.86
N GLY A 528 -15.59 16.13 4.23
CA GLY A 528 -15.35 17.23 3.33
C GLY A 528 -13.98 17.86 3.57
N GLY A 529 -13.23 18.17 2.53
CA GLY A 529 -11.91 18.74 2.70
C GLY A 529 -11.43 19.51 1.48
N ILE A 530 -10.39 20.30 1.70
CA ILE A 530 -9.73 21.11 0.67
C ILE A 530 -8.22 20.97 0.81
N ARG A 531 -7.53 20.88 -0.33
CA ARG A 531 -6.07 20.88 -0.40
C ARG A 531 -5.60 21.96 -1.34
N GLY A 532 -4.60 22.74 -0.93
CA GLY A 532 -3.85 23.69 -1.75
C GLY A 532 -2.43 23.17 -1.98
N SER A 533 -1.92 23.27 -3.20
CA SER A 533 -0.55 22.89 -3.56
C SER A 533 0.07 23.98 -4.41
N TYR A 534 1.23 24.51 -3.98
CA TYR A 534 2.06 25.43 -4.76
C TYR A 534 3.32 24.71 -5.21
N ARG A 535 3.66 24.84 -6.49
CA ARG A 535 4.86 24.26 -7.12
C ARG A 535 5.77 25.35 -7.62
N GLY A 536 7.02 25.34 -7.16
CA GLY A 536 8.01 26.34 -7.53
C GLY A 536 8.47 26.22 -8.98
N LEU A 537 8.51 25.01 -9.55
CA LEU A 537 8.96 24.77 -10.92
C LEU A 537 8.00 25.39 -11.95
N SER A 538 6.71 25.07 -11.87
CA SER A 538 5.67 25.59 -12.77
C SER A 538 5.08 26.92 -12.29
N LYS A 539 5.39 27.36 -11.06
CA LYS A 539 4.79 28.53 -10.38
C LYS A 539 3.26 28.49 -10.28
N GLU A 540 2.70 27.30 -10.26
CA GLU A 540 1.25 27.08 -10.21
C GLU A 540 0.77 26.89 -8.79
N PHE A 541 -0.43 27.40 -8.53
CA PHE A 541 -1.20 27.12 -7.32
C PHE A 541 -2.46 26.36 -7.66
N LEU A 542 -2.60 25.15 -7.16
CA LEU A 542 -3.70 24.25 -7.43
C LEU A 542 -4.56 24.07 -6.18
N VAL A 543 -5.88 24.00 -6.35
CA VAL A 543 -6.84 23.79 -5.26
C VAL A 543 -7.68 22.56 -5.55
N SER A 544 -7.71 21.62 -4.61
CA SER A 544 -8.36 20.31 -4.71
C SER A 544 -9.46 20.17 -3.64
N PRO A 545 -10.70 20.62 -3.88
CA PRO A 545 -11.82 20.27 -3.02
C PRO A 545 -12.21 18.80 -3.21
N ARG A 546 -12.54 18.11 -2.11
CA ARG A 546 -12.94 16.70 -2.10
C ARG A 546 -14.04 16.46 -1.08
N ALA A 547 -14.94 15.53 -1.40
CA ALA A 547 -16.00 15.13 -0.49
C ALA A 547 -16.31 13.64 -0.65
N GLU A 548 -16.65 13.00 0.48
CA GLU A 548 -17.00 11.58 0.54
C GLU A 548 -18.18 11.38 1.49
N ILE A 549 -19.01 10.40 1.16
CA ILE A 549 -20.14 9.98 1.98
C ILE A 549 -20.08 8.47 2.11
N LEU A 550 -20.11 7.98 3.33
CA LEU A 550 -20.27 6.57 3.68
C LEU A 550 -21.60 6.39 4.40
N PHE A 551 -22.41 5.46 3.90
CA PHE A 551 -23.63 5.02 4.55
C PHE A 551 -23.53 3.52 4.86
N LYS A 552 -23.62 3.15 6.14
CA LYS A 552 -23.53 1.76 6.62
C LYS A 552 -24.81 1.44 7.41
N PRO A 553 -25.76 0.64 6.86
CA PRO A 553 -26.88 0.14 7.63
C PRO A 553 -26.39 -0.79 8.74
N LEU A 554 -26.79 -0.53 9.97
CA LEU A 554 -26.47 -1.37 11.12
C LEU A 554 -27.59 -2.37 11.41
N GLY A 555 -27.30 -3.43 12.16
CA GLY A 555 -28.31 -4.43 12.55
C GLY A 555 -28.67 -5.49 11.50
N GLN A 556 -27.98 -5.51 10.36
CA GLN A 556 -28.15 -6.55 9.33
C GLN A 556 -27.21 -7.74 9.55
N LYS A 557 -27.60 -8.93 9.05
CA LYS A 557 -26.77 -10.14 9.13
C LYS A 557 -25.48 -10.05 8.29
N ARG A 558 -25.45 -9.17 7.30
CA ARG A 558 -24.29 -8.91 6.44
C ARG A 558 -23.87 -7.46 6.61
N GLU A 559 -22.57 -7.22 6.70
CA GLU A 559 -22.05 -5.87 6.66
C GLU A 559 -22.12 -5.35 5.22
N ILE A 560 -22.89 -4.30 5.02
CA ILE A 560 -23.02 -3.60 3.73
C ILE A 560 -22.68 -2.15 3.98
N ALA A 561 -21.84 -1.57 3.12
CA ALA A 561 -21.51 -0.17 3.14
C ALA A 561 -21.66 0.42 1.73
N PHE A 562 -22.28 1.59 1.64
CA PHE A 562 -22.40 2.35 0.41
C PHE A 562 -21.50 3.56 0.49
N LYS A 563 -20.63 3.71 -0.52
CA LYS A 563 -19.70 4.82 -0.60
C LYS A 563 -19.94 5.63 -1.86
N LEU A 564 -19.92 6.96 -1.69
CA LEU A 564 -19.88 7.93 -2.77
C LEU A 564 -18.78 8.94 -2.46
N GLY A 565 -17.86 9.17 -3.40
CA GLY A 565 -16.80 10.16 -3.24
C GLY A 565 -16.45 10.82 -4.56
N GLY A 566 -15.96 12.05 -4.47
CA GLY A 566 -15.51 12.81 -5.63
C GLY A 566 -14.73 14.06 -5.24
N GLY A 567 -14.03 14.62 -6.23
CA GLY A 567 -13.22 15.81 -6.03
C GLY A 567 -12.35 16.12 -7.23
N LEU A 568 -11.50 17.12 -7.05
CA LEU A 568 -10.46 17.47 -8.02
C LEU A 568 -9.13 16.87 -7.56
N TYR A 569 -8.47 16.17 -8.48
CA TYR A 569 -7.19 15.51 -8.25
C TYR A 569 -6.19 15.99 -9.28
N TYR A 570 -4.99 16.32 -8.83
CA TYR A 570 -3.90 16.78 -9.68
C TYR A 570 -2.65 15.94 -9.41
N GLN A 571 -1.89 15.65 -10.46
CA GLN A 571 -0.62 14.96 -10.39
C GLN A 571 0.39 15.70 -11.24
N PRO A 572 1.63 15.93 -10.77
CA PRO A 572 2.71 16.41 -11.64
C PRO A 572 3.05 15.33 -12.66
N PRO A 573 3.45 15.73 -13.88
CA PRO A 573 4.00 14.78 -14.82
C PRO A 573 5.22 14.08 -14.22
N PHE A 574 5.40 12.83 -14.56
CA PHE A 574 6.57 12.06 -14.19
C PHE A 574 7.80 12.65 -14.91
N TYR A 575 8.96 12.74 -14.24
CA TYR A 575 10.13 13.42 -14.79
C TYR A 575 10.45 13.00 -16.24
N ARG A 576 10.40 11.70 -16.52
CA ARG A 576 10.65 11.15 -17.86
C ARG A 576 9.70 11.69 -18.93
N GLU A 577 8.45 12.00 -18.59
CA GLU A 577 7.45 12.56 -19.50
C GLU A 577 7.70 14.04 -19.79
N MET A 578 8.46 14.72 -18.93
CA MET A 578 8.85 16.11 -19.13
C MET A 578 10.00 16.26 -20.14
N ARG A 579 10.71 15.18 -20.49
CA ARG A 579 11.80 15.22 -21.46
C ARG A 579 11.28 15.41 -22.87
N ARG A 580 11.87 16.36 -23.60
CA ARG A 580 11.67 16.54 -25.03
C ARG A 580 12.57 15.57 -25.83
N LEU A 581 12.31 15.47 -27.13
CA LEU A 581 13.09 14.58 -28.03
C LEU A 581 14.56 14.99 -28.15
N ASP A 582 14.91 16.23 -27.85
CA ASP A 582 16.28 16.73 -27.83
C ASP A 582 16.97 16.56 -26.46
N GLY A 583 16.27 15.92 -25.49
CA GLY A 583 16.77 15.68 -24.13
C GLY A 583 16.61 16.86 -23.18
N THR A 584 16.12 18.00 -23.63
CA THR A 584 15.81 19.11 -22.73
C THR A 584 14.52 18.82 -21.96
N VAL A 585 14.36 19.48 -20.81
CA VAL A 585 13.18 19.29 -19.97
C VAL A 585 12.17 20.41 -20.20
N ASN A 586 10.92 20.03 -20.40
CA ASN A 586 9.80 20.95 -20.46
C ASN A 586 9.38 21.34 -19.02
N THR A 587 9.58 22.58 -18.66
CA THR A 587 9.20 23.13 -17.35
C THR A 587 7.98 24.03 -17.40
N ASP A 588 7.40 24.24 -18.61
CA ASP A 588 6.26 25.13 -18.85
C ASP A 588 4.93 24.41 -18.56
#